data_60845cab3f4fcf56a40184a81d4795f9
#
_entry.id   60845cab3f4fcf56a40184a81d4795f9
#
_cell.length_a   1.000
_cell.length_b   1.000
_cell.length_c   1.000
_cell.angle_alpha   90.00
_cell.angle_beta   90.00
_cell.angle_gamma   90.00
#
_symmetry.space_group_name_H-M   'P 1'
#
loop_
_entity.id
_entity.type
_entity.pdbx_description
1 polymer ?
#
loop_
_entity_poly.entity_id
_entity_poly.type
_entity_poly.pdbx_seq_one_letter_code
_entity_poly.pdbx_strand_id
1 'polypeptide(L)'
;MRPIRPPAVAAAVTLLLASAGCGAPGALPPVESGSPTSTASPARGTASPTGPRAFTLVATGDVLPHTEIIQQAKEDAGGDGYDFGRMLAGVKPLISGADLAICHMETVYGADGGPFTGYPAFKSPPQVARALKEVGYTSCDTASNHTLDDGPAGIRRTLDAMDAVGLAHTGSARDADEAGRPALLRAGGATVAQLAYTYGTNGIPLPAGRPWAVNLIDRDRILADARAARQAGADLVVVSIHWGTEWQDTPNEQQLTLARELAAGQDGARADIDLILGTHAHVPQAYEKVNETWTVYGLGDQLAGHMFTYDGAEDPRGNWSSIARFTFAPPPAPGQRWTVSRAEFVPQVTDLGPPYRVLDLREAARREPARADYARALEHISSVVLSRGAAAAGLTMAP
;
A
#
# COMPACT_ATOMS: atom_id res chain seq x y z
N MET A 1 -15.94 -24.88 -54.14
CA MET A 1 -16.75 -25.23 -52.94
C MET A 1 -17.34 -23.94 -52.37
N ARG A 2 -18.68 -23.86 -52.35
CA ARG A 2 -19.42 -22.66 -51.95
C ARG A 2 -19.53 -22.60 -50.39
N PRO A 3 -19.51 -21.41 -49.73
CA PRO A 3 -19.72 -21.30 -48.30
C PRO A 3 -21.22 -21.30 -47.95
N ILE A 4 -21.57 -22.02 -46.89
CA ILE A 4 -22.89 -22.13 -46.28
C ILE A 4 -23.09 -21.00 -45.27
N ARG A 5 -24.20 -20.25 -45.42
CA ARG A 5 -24.66 -19.23 -44.46
C ARG A 5 -25.64 -19.88 -43.49
N PRO A 6 -25.60 -19.50 -42.16
CA PRO A 6 -26.66 -19.88 -41.24
C PRO A 6 -27.85 -18.89 -41.24
N PRO A 7 -29.06 -19.33 -40.81
CA PRO A 7 -30.27 -18.54 -40.85
C PRO A 7 -30.43 -17.57 -39.67
N ALA A 8 -31.10 -16.44 -39.97
CA ALA A 8 -31.52 -15.45 -39.02
C ALA A 8 -32.78 -15.89 -38.24
N VAL A 9 -32.77 -15.75 -36.90
CA VAL A 9 -33.94 -15.94 -36.05
C VAL A 9 -34.46 -14.56 -35.64
N ALA A 10 -35.71 -14.26 -36.01
CA ALA A 10 -36.43 -13.08 -35.61
C ALA A 10 -37.13 -13.35 -34.25
N ALA A 11 -36.91 -12.51 -33.26
CA ALA A 11 -37.65 -12.51 -31.99
C ALA A 11 -38.71 -11.41 -31.99
N ALA A 12 -39.96 -11.78 -31.82
CA ALA A 12 -41.10 -10.89 -31.69
C ALA A 12 -41.22 -10.34 -30.27
N VAL A 13 -41.38 -9.03 -30.17
CA VAL A 13 -41.66 -8.31 -28.93
C VAL A 13 -43.17 -8.19 -28.79
N THR A 14 -43.74 -8.72 -27.71
CA THR A 14 -45.15 -8.55 -27.35
C THR A 14 -45.27 -7.50 -26.24
N LEU A 15 -45.91 -6.37 -26.58
CA LEU A 15 -46.31 -5.31 -25.62
C LEU A 15 -47.61 -5.73 -24.91
N LEU A 16 -47.61 -5.73 -23.59
CA LEU A 16 -48.82 -5.80 -22.76
C LEU A 16 -49.09 -4.44 -22.13
N LEU A 17 -50.17 -3.81 -22.52
CA LEU A 17 -50.78 -2.62 -21.87
C LEU A 17 -51.68 -3.09 -20.74
N ALA A 18 -51.48 -2.56 -19.53
CA ALA A 18 -52.43 -2.67 -18.43
C ALA A 18 -52.94 -1.29 -18.03
N SER A 19 -54.26 -1.18 -18.02
CA SER A 19 -55.07 0.00 -17.83
C SER A 19 -55.18 0.44 -16.34
N ALA A 20 -55.24 1.74 -16.14
CA ALA A 20 -55.50 2.42 -14.88
C ALA A 20 -56.94 2.30 -14.43
N GLY A 21 -57.18 2.04 -13.15
CA GLY A 21 -58.49 2.15 -12.48
C GLY A 21 -58.43 3.23 -11.41
N CYS A 22 -59.24 4.29 -11.58
CA CYS A 22 -59.49 5.33 -10.59
C CYS A 22 -60.48 4.86 -9.52
N GLY A 23 -60.12 5.02 -8.23
CA GLY A 23 -61.04 4.89 -7.10
C GLY A 23 -60.93 6.13 -6.21
N ALA A 24 -62.05 6.83 -5.98
CA ALA A 24 -62.18 8.08 -5.25
C ALA A 24 -62.24 7.88 -3.70
N PRO A 25 -62.06 8.95 -2.89
CA PRO A 25 -61.66 8.85 -1.49
C PRO A 25 -62.86 8.78 -0.51
N GLY A 26 -62.66 7.96 0.54
CA GLY A 26 -63.51 7.92 1.71
C GLY A 26 -62.99 8.83 2.83
N ALA A 27 -63.86 9.70 3.34
CA ALA A 27 -63.57 10.64 4.44
C ALA A 27 -63.48 9.88 5.79
N LEU A 28 -62.52 10.24 6.62
CA LEU A 28 -62.43 9.86 8.03
C LEU A 28 -62.66 11.09 8.94
N PRO A 29 -63.20 10.90 10.16
CA PRO A 29 -63.61 12.00 11.06
C PRO A 29 -62.41 12.59 11.83
N PRO A 30 -62.55 13.79 12.43
CA PRO A 30 -61.45 14.48 13.08
C PRO A 30 -61.16 13.91 14.47
N VAL A 31 -59.84 13.77 14.73
CA VAL A 31 -59.29 13.40 16.06
C VAL A 31 -58.73 14.66 16.69
N GLU A 32 -59.11 14.89 17.93
CA GLU A 32 -58.77 16.05 18.77
C GLU A 32 -57.26 16.16 19.06
N SER A 33 -56.82 17.42 19.11
CA SER A 33 -55.48 17.85 19.43
C SER A 33 -55.16 17.67 20.92
N GLY A 34 -54.28 16.74 21.23
CA GLY A 34 -53.57 16.70 22.50
C GLY A 34 -52.09 16.96 22.27
N SER A 35 -51.61 18.16 22.59
CA SER A 35 -50.16 18.47 22.57
C SER A 35 -49.48 17.92 23.82
N PRO A 36 -48.46 17.07 23.70
CA PRO A 36 -47.45 16.92 24.74
C PRO A 36 -46.30 17.90 24.45
N THR A 37 -46.11 18.86 25.32
CA THR A 37 -44.86 19.62 25.43
C THR A 37 -43.68 18.69 25.72
N SER A 38 -42.97 18.31 24.65
CA SER A 38 -41.70 17.64 24.78
C SER A 38 -40.61 18.70 24.86
N THR A 39 -40.08 18.91 26.05
CA THR A 39 -38.81 19.61 26.27
C THR A 39 -37.68 18.75 25.72
N ALA A 40 -37.37 18.91 24.44
CA ALA A 40 -36.15 18.36 23.85
C ALA A 40 -34.96 19.18 24.37
N SER A 41 -34.17 18.58 25.27
CA SER A 41 -32.82 19.03 25.55
C SER A 41 -32.01 19.04 24.23
N PRO A 42 -31.28 20.11 23.91
CA PRO A 42 -30.43 20.11 22.74
C PRO A 42 -29.33 19.06 22.95
N ALA A 43 -29.35 18.02 22.12
CA ALA A 43 -28.22 17.12 22.00
C ALA A 43 -26.98 17.97 21.64
N ARG A 44 -26.01 18.04 22.54
CA ARG A 44 -24.68 18.59 22.23
C ARG A 44 -24.11 17.74 21.11
N GLY A 45 -24.26 18.19 19.89
CA GLY A 45 -23.43 17.74 18.79
C GLY A 45 -21.98 18.04 19.16
N THR A 46 -21.22 17.05 19.45
CA THR A 46 -19.77 17.16 19.51
C THR A 46 -19.31 17.54 18.10
N ALA A 47 -19.12 18.83 17.86
CA ALA A 47 -18.45 19.30 16.65
C ALA A 47 -17.09 18.59 16.61
N SER A 48 -16.86 17.79 15.59
CA SER A 48 -15.53 17.25 15.32
C SER A 48 -14.55 18.42 15.29
N PRO A 49 -13.38 18.31 15.93
CA PRO A 49 -12.40 19.39 15.93
C PRO A 49 -12.07 19.77 14.48
N THR A 50 -12.31 21.03 14.12
CA THR A 50 -12.18 21.56 12.75
C THR A 50 -10.71 21.88 12.37
N GLY A 51 -9.73 21.51 13.19
CA GLY A 51 -8.31 21.78 12.99
C GLY A 51 -7.45 20.53 12.72
N PRO A 52 -6.20 20.72 12.27
CA PRO A 52 -5.25 19.63 12.11
C PRO A 52 -5.07 18.85 13.41
N ARG A 53 -5.06 17.51 13.35
CA ARG A 53 -4.81 16.61 14.46
C ARG A 53 -3.68 15.64 14.15
N ALA A 54 -3.03 15.10 15.17
CA ALA A 54 -2.07 14.02 14.97
C ALA A 54 -2.72 12.86 14.22
N PHE A 55 -1.95 12.21 13.33
CA PHE A 55 -2.38 11.04 12.58
C PHE A 55 -1.27 10.00 12.50
N THR A 56 -1.65 8.75 12.32
CA THR A 56 -0.75 7.61 12.18
C THR A 56 -0.64 7.18 10.73
N LEU A 57 0.58 7.04 10.24
CA LEU A 57 0.93 6.43 8.97
C LEU A 57 1.59 5.08 9.25
N VAL A 58 1.13 4.01 8.61
CA VAL A 58 1.83 2.72 8.54
C VAL A 58 2.29 2.46 7.12
N ALA A 59 3.43 1.78 6.97
CA ALA A 59 3.96 1.34 5.70
C ALA A 59 4.46 -0.10 5.81
N THR A 60 4.23 -0.88 4.75
CA THR A 60 4.66 -2.27 4.65
C THR A 60 5.49 -2.48 3.39
N GLY A 61 6.28 -3.55 3.38
CA GLY A 61 7.16 -3.86 2.27
C GLY A 61 6.46 -4.58 1.11
N ASP A 62 7.20 -5.44 0.47
CA ASP A 62 6.92 -5.97 -0.85
C ASP A 62 5.74 -6.96 -0.85
N VAL A 63 4.70 -6.66 -1.61
CA VAL A 63 3.60 -7.59 -1.91
C VAL A 63 3.99 -8.33 -3.18
N LEU A 64 4.49 -9.55 -2.98
CA LEU A 64 5.14 -10.38 -4.00
C LEU A 64 4.50 -11.77 -4.08
N PRO A 65 3.28 -11.92 -4.65
CA PRO A 65 2.59 -13.20 -4.68
C PRO A 65 3.29 -14.23 -5.57
N HIS A 66 4.11 -15.08 -4.97
CA HIS A 66 4.67 -16.27 -5.62
C HIS A 66 3.59 -17.29 -5.98
N THR A 67 3.93 -18.31 -6.75
CA THR A 67 2.97 -19.32 -7.24
C THR A 67 2.20 -19.99 -6.12
N GLU A 68 2.87 -20.34 -5.02
CA GLU A 68 2.25 -20.97 -3.84
C GLU A 68 1.33 -20.00 -3.07
N ILE A 69 1.63 -18.70 -3.05
CA ILE A 69 0.75 -17.68 -2.48
C ILE A 69 -0.52 -17.52 -3.33
N ILE A 70 -0.38 -17.56 -4.66
CA ILE A 70 -1.53 -17.55 -5.57
C ILE A 70 -2.37 -18.83 -5.39
N GLN A 71 -1.73 -19.98 -5.22
CA GLN A 71 -2.41 -21.24 -4.95
C GLN A 71 -3.15 -21.21 -3.60
N GLN A 72 -2.51 -20.71 -2.54
CA GLN A 72 -3.15 -20.54 -1.23
C GLN A 72 -4.38 -19.60 -1.31
N ALA A 73 -4.27 -18.50 -2.07
CA ALA A 73 -5.40 -17.60 -2.26
C ALA A 73 -6.58 -18.26 -2.96
N LYS A 74 -6.31 -19.18 -3.91
CA LYS A 74 -7.32 -19.99 -4.58
C LYS A 74 -7.99 -20.99 -3.62
N GLU A 75 -7.21 -21.63 -2.77
CA GLU A 75 -7.71 -22.53 -1.72
C GLU A 75 -8.55 -21.78 -0.68
N ASP A 76 -8.07 -20.63 -0.22
CA ASP A 76 -8.77 -19.76 0.72
C ASP A 76 -10.12 -19.24 0.15
N ALA A 77 -10.24 -19.09 -1.18
CA ALA A 77 -11.49 -18.76 -1.87
C ALA A 77 -12.44 -19.97 -2.06
N GLY A 78 -12.03 -21.17 -1.67
CA GLY A 78 -12.83 -22.39 -1.88
C GLY A 78 -12.78 -22.91 -3.33
N GLY A 79 -11.79 -22.49 -4.11
CA GLY A 79 -11.52 -22.92 -5.48
C GLY A 79 -12.17 -22.04 -6.58
N ASP A 80 -13.03 -21.10 -6.22
CA ASP A 80 -13.61 -20.12 -7.13
C ASP A 80 -13.06 -18.71 -6.85
N GLY A 81 -12.21 -18.22 -7.75
CA GLY A 81 -11.49 -16.97 -7.59
C GLY A 81 -10.27 -17.05 -6.66
N TYR A 82 -9.92 -15.94 -6.01
CA TYR A 82 -8.72 -15.79 -5.16
C TYR A 82 -9.03 -14.90 -3.95
N ASP A 83 -8.76 -15.39 -2.73
CA ASP A 83 -8.92 -14.65 -1.47
C ASP A 83 -7.56 -14.45 -0.77
N PHE A 84 -6.94 -13.31 -0.98
CA PHE A 84 -5.70 -12.93 -0.27
C PHE A 84 -5.97 -12.34 1.11
N GLY A 85 -7.20 -11.98 1.42
CA GLY A 85 -7.56 -11.33 2.68
C GLY A 85 -7.34 -12.23 3.89
N ARG A 86 -7.53 -13.54 3.75
CA ARG A 86 -7.28 -14.50 4.84
C ARG A 86 -5.82 -14.59 5.21
N MET A 87 -4.90 -14.51 4.23
CA MET A 87 -3.46 -14.49 4.51
C MET A 87 -3.04 -13.23 5.28
N LEU A 88 -3.65 -12.09 4.98
CA LEU A 88 -3.34 -10.79 5.59
C LEU A 88 -4.12 -10.51 6.90
N ALA A 89 -5.00 -11.41 7.32
CA ALA A 89 -5.88 -11.20 8.47
C ALA A 89 -5.13 -10.91 9.78
N GLY A 90 -3.95 -11.51 9.97
CA GLY A 90 -3.14 -11.33 11.20
C GLY A 90 -2.58 -9.92 11.38
N VAL A 91 -2.38 -9.18 10.30
CA VAL A 91 -1.87 -7.80 10.32
C VAL A 91 -2.96 -6.75 10.06
N LYS A 92 -4.17 -7.17 9.69
CA LYS A 92 -5.29 -6.27 9.42
C LYS A 92 -5.55 -5.25 10.52
N PRO A 93 -5.55 -5.58 11.83
CA PRO A 93 -5.79 -4.60 12.88
C PRO A 93 -4.74 -3.47 12.92
N LEU A 94 -3.49 -3.77 12.57
CA LEU A 94 -2.41 -2.78 12.52
C LEU A 94 -2.59 -1.82 11.34
N ILE A 95 -2.97 -2.36 10.19
CA ILE A 95 -3.12 -1.61 8.94
C ILE A 95 -4.40 -0.77 8.98
N SER A 96 -5.56 -1.39 9.28
CA SER A 96 -6.85 -0.70 9.33
C SER A 96 -7.00 0.26 10.51
N GLY A 97 -6.16 0.13 11.53
CA GLY A 97 -6.11 1.04 12.67
C GLY A 97 -5.33 2.32 12.43
N ALA A 98 -4.64 2.45 11.30
CA ALA A 98 -3.92 3.67 10.92
C ALA A 98 -4.82 4.65 10.16
N ASP A 99 -4.52 5.96 10.27
CA ASP A 99 -5.18 6.99 9.47
C ASP A 99 -4.76 6.92 8.00
N LEU A 100 -3.54 6.43 7.73
CA LEU A 100 -2.95 6.25 6.41
C LEU A 100 -2.14 4.95 6.40
N ALA A 101 -2.38 4.09 5.41
CA ALA A 101 -1.63 2.86 5.23
C ALA A 101 -1.12 2.76 3.79
N ILE A 102 0.20 2.58 3.64
CA ILE A 102 0.90 2.50 2.37
C ILE A 102 1.46 1.09 2.19
N CYS A 103 1.21 0.46 1.04
CA CYS A 103 1.83 -0.79 0.62
C CYS A 103 2.77 -0.58 -0.56
N HIS A 104 3.72 -1.48 -0.73
CA HIS A 104 4.47 -1.62 -1.97
C HIS A 104 3.91 -2.79 -2.77
N MET A 105 3.26 -2.51 -3.91
CA MET A 105 2.81 -3.55 -4.83
C MET A 105 3.90 -3.80 -5.87
N GLU A 106 4.73 -4.79 -5.60
CA GLU A 106 5.91 -5.04 -6.41
C GLU A 106 5.57 -5.61 -7.78
N THR A 107 4.52 -6.43 -7.86
CA THR A 107 4.17 -7.16 -9.08
C THR A 107 3.04 -6.50 -9.86
N VAL A 108 3.00 -6.75 -11.16
CA VAL A 108 1.86 -6.36 -12.00
C VAL A 108 0.74 -7.40 -11.98
N TYR A 109 -0.48 -6.98 -12.32
CA TYR A 109 -1.61 -7.89 -12.40
C TYR A 109 -1.79 -8.47 -13.81
N GLY A 110 -2.11 -9.77 -13.84
CA GLY A 110 -2.51 -10.49 -15.03
C GLY A 110 -3.92 -10.08 -15.52
N ALA A 111 -4.34 -10.63 -16.65
CA ALA A 111 -5.72 -10.49 -17.12
C ALA A 111 -6.68 -11.30 -16.23
N ASP A 112 -7.97 -10.91 -16.19
CA ASP A 112 -8.99 -11.70 -15.54
C ASP A 112 -8.98 -13.15 -16.06
N GLY A 113 -8.96 -14.09 -15.11
CA GLY A 113 -8.88 -15.54 -15.45
C GLY A 113 -7.45 -16.04 -15.72
N GLY A 114 -6.44 -15.18 -15.71
CA GLY A 114 -5.04 -15.56 -15.86
C GLY A 114 -4.55 -15.73 -17.31
N PRO A 115 -3.49 -16.51 -17.56
CA PRO A 115 -2.70 -17.23 -16.54
C PRO A 115 -1.96 -16.29 -15.59
N PHE A 116 -1.87 -16.70 -14.32
CA PHE A 116 -1.07 -16.01 -13.30
C PHE A 116 0.24 -16.74 -13.10
N THR A 117 1.31 -15.98 -12.79
CA THR A 117 2.67 -16.50 -12.61
C THR A 117 3.36 -15.85 -11.43
N GLY A 118 4.21 -16.61 -10.73
CA GLY A 118 5.21 -16.12 -9.80
C GLY A 118 6.54 -15.83 -10.49
N TYR A 119 7.64 -15.92 -9.70
CA TYR A 119 9.00 -15.71 -10.20
C TYR A 119 9.32 -16.56 -11.45
N PRO A 120 10.11 -16.08 -12.45
CA PRO A 120 10.80 -14.78 -12.46
C PRO A 120 10.01 -13.62 -13.10
N ALA A 121 8.87 -13.86 -13.72
CA ALA A 121 8.04 -12.85 -14.36
C ALA A 121 6.63 -12.92 -13.76
N PHE A 122 6.37 -12.00 -12.86
CA PHE A 122 5.14 -12.01 -12.06
C PHE A 122 3.94 -11.46 -12.83
N LYS A 123 2.84 -12.19 -12.72
CA LYS A 123 1.50 -11.73 -13.10
C LYS A 123 0.52 -12.17 -12.02
N SER A 124 0.28 -11.32 -11.06
CA SER A 124 -0.58 -11.63 -9.92
C SER A 124 -2.06 -11.53 -10.26
N PRO A 125 -2.96 -12.25 -9.58
CA PRO A 125 -4.39 -12.06 -9.70
C PRO A 125 -4.81 -10.64 -9.29
N PRO A 126 -5.69 -9.95 -10.05
CA PRO A 126 -6.13 -8.58 -9.70
C PRO A 126 -6.92 -8.49 -8.39
N GLN A 127 -7.37 -9.64 -7.86
CA GLN A 127 -8.01 -9.75 -6.54
C GLN A 127 -7.08 -9.31 -5.37
N VAL A 128 -5.77 -9.25 -5.60
CA VAL A 128 -4.80 -8.66 -4.64
C VAL A 128 -5.20 -7.22 -4.30
N ALA A 129 -5.54 -6.39 -5.30
CA ALA A 129 -5.95 -5.00 -5.06
C ALA A 129 -7.15 -4.90 -4.10
N ARG A 130 -8.15 -5.76 -4.30
CA ARG A 130 -9.32 -5.83 -3.42
C ARG A 130 -8.93 -6.24 -2.00
N ALA A 131 -8.11 -7.26 -1.85
CA ALA A 131 -7.67 -7.72 -0.53
C ALA A 131 -6.88 -6.65 0.22
N LEU A 132 -5.95 -5.94 -0.45
CA LEU A 132 -5.21 -4.82 0.12
C LEU A 132 -6.16 -3.71 0.60
N LYS A 133 -7.15 -3.34 -0.22
CA LYS A 133 -8.17 -2.35 0.17
C LYS A 133 -8.99 -2.79 1.38
N GLU A 134 -9.45 -4.04 1.42
CA GLU A 134 -10.27 -4.59 2.52
C GLU A 134 -9.47 -4.77 3.82
N VAL A 135 -8.15 -4.94 3.73
CA VAL A 135 -7.24 -4.97 4.88
C VAL A 135 -7.04 -3.57 5.46
N GLY A 136 -7.21 -2.53 4.66
CA GLY A 136 -7.19 -1.14 5.12
C GLY A 136 -6.16 -0.24 4.45
N TYR A 137 -5.46 -0.71 3.43
CA TYR A 137 -4.53 0.16 2.71
C TYR A 137 -5.26 1.31 2.00
N THR A 138 -4.64 2.47 2.03
CA THR A 138 -5.16 3.69 1.39
C THR A 138 -4.48 3.95 0.07
N SER A 139 -3.21 3.54 -0.06
CA SER A 139 -2.41 3.71 -1.27
C SER A 139 -1.36 2.61 -1.37
N CYS A 140 -0.95 2.24 -2.59
CA CYS A 140 0.24 1.46 -2.84
C CYS A 140 1.15 2.19 -3.84
N ASP A 141 2.44 2.08 -3.65
CA ASP A 141 3.37 2.38 -4.73
C ASP A 141 3.59 1.16 -5.62
N THR A 142 3.92 1.44 -6.90
CA THR A 142 3.99 0.44 -7.98
C THR A 142 5.27 0.55 -8.81
N ALA A 143 6.26 1.34 -8.34
CA ALA A 143 7.56 1.42 -8.98
C ALA A 143 8.49 0.35 -8.43
N SER A 144 8.67 -0.72 -9.17
CA SER A 144 9.55 -1.85 -8.82
C SER A 144 10.32 -2.34 -10.05
N ASN A 145 11.25 -3.26 -9.84
CA ASN A 145 11.93 -3.99 -10.92
C ASN A 145 10.96 -4.89 -11.70
N HIS A 146 9.81 -5.29 -11.11
CA HIS A 146 8.77 -6.12 -11.74
C HIS A 146 7.63 -5.32 -12.41
N THR A 147 7.69 -4.00 -12.40
CA THR A 147 6.65 -3.15 -13.01
C THR A 147 6.41 -3.43 -14.50
N LEU A 148 7.41 -3.94 -15.22
CA LEU A 148 7.32 -4.22 -16.65
C LEU A 148 7.23 -5.72 -17.01
N ASP A 149 7.00 -6.61 -16.05
CA ASP A 149 6.95 -8.05 -16.28
C ASP A 149 5.88 -8.48 -17.31
N ASP A 150 4.81 -7.72 -17.43
CA ASP A 150 3.80 -7.90 -18.50
C ASP A 150 3.62 -6.62 -19.34
N GLY A 151 4.69 -5.84 -19.45
CA GLY A 151 4.78 -4.61 -20.24
C GLY A 151 3.73 -3.56 -19.87
N PRO A 152 3.44 -2.61 -20.78
CA PRO A 152 2.45 -1.56 -20.54
C PRO A 152 1.04 -2.07 -20.25
N ALA A 153 0.71 -3.28 -20.71
CA ALA A 153 -0.59 -3.90 -20.44
C ALA A 153 -0.70 -4.34 -18.97
N GLY A 154 0.40 -4.85 -18.39
CA GLY A 154 0.48 -5.16 -16.96
C GLY A 154 0.28 -3.92 -16.09
N ILE A 155 1.00 -2.82 -16.39
CA ILE A 155 0.82 -1.54 -15.71
C ILE A 155 -0.65 -1.12 -15.76
N ARG A 156 -1.26 -1.09 -16.95
CA ARG A 156 -2.65 -0.66 -17.09
C ARG A 156 -3.60 -1.50 -16.23
N ARG A 157 -3.53 -2.82 -16.31
CA ARG A 157 -4.40 -3.70 -15.51
C ARG A 157 -4.23 -3.51 -14.01
N THR A 158 -2.98 -3.33 -13.56
CA THR A 158 -2.66 -3.09 -12.15
C THR A 158 -3.33 -1.82 -11.65
N LEU A 159 -3.14 -0.71 -12.37
CA LEU A 159 -3.69 0.59 -11.96
C LEU A 159 -5.22 0.63 -12.11
N ASP A 160 -5.78 0.03 -13.18
CA ASP A 160 -7.23 -0.06 -13.36
C ASP A 160 -7.90 -0.89 -12.24
N ALA A 161 -7.26 -1.99 -11.79
CA ALA A 161 -7.77 -2.80 -10.68
C ALA A 161 -7.68 -2.07 -9.32
N MET A 162 -6.63 -1.28 -9.10
CA MET A 162 -6.51 -0.43 -7.91
C MET A 162 -7.56 0.68 -7.91
N ASP A 163 -7.75 1.37 -9.04
CA ASP A 163 -8.80 2.38 -9.20
C ASP A 163 -10.19 1.81 -8.94
N ALA A 164 -10.48 0.61 -9.46
CA ALA A 164 -11.78 -0.04 -9.30
C ALA A 164 -12.18 -0.28 -7.85
N VAL A 165 -11.20 -0.42 -6.94
CA VAL A 165 -11.44 -0.63 -5.50
C VAL A 165 -11.17 0.64 -4.69
N GLY A 166 -10.80 1.76 -5.32
CA GLY A 166 -10.47 3.01 -4.65
C GLY A 166 -9.18 2.94 -3.82
N LEU A 167 -8.18 2.19 -4.30
CA LEU A 167 -6.83 2.14 -3.75
C LEU A 167 -5.96 3.10 -4.57
N ALA A 168 -5.50 4.19 -3.94
CA ALA A 168 -4.64 5.15 -4.61
C ALA A 168 -3.29 4.50 -4.97
N HIS A 169 -2.61 5.04 -5.99
CA HIS A 169 -1.34 4.49 -6.46
C HIS A 169 -0.39 5.57 -7.00
N THR A 170 0.90 5.25 -7.05
CA THR A 170 1.95 6.09 -7.61
C THR A 170 3.17 5.24 -8.01
N GLY A 171 4.01 5.75 -8.93
CA GLY A 171 5.28 5.11 -9.29
C GLY A 171 5.31 4.54 -10.71
N SER A 172 4.18 4.06 -11.22
CA SER A 172 3.98 3.75 -12.64
C SER A 172 2.75 4.49 -13.15
N ALA A 173 2.62 4.64 -14.48
CA ALA A 173 1.54 5.41 -15.08
C ALA A 173 1.10 4.86 -16.43
N ARG A 174 -0.19 5.07 -16.77
CA ARG A 174 -0.83 4.67 -18.03
C ARG A 174 -0.58 5.67 -19.15
N ASP A 175 -0.36 6.94 -18.78
CA ASP A 175 -0.08 8.05 -19.70
C ASP A 175 0.76 9.15 -19.01
N ALA A 176 1.19 10.14 -19.79
CA ALA A 176 2.04 11.23 -19.31
C ALA A 176 1.33 12.18 -18.33
N ASP A 177 0.03 12.37 -18.50
CA ASP A 177 -0.77 13.25 -17.63
C ASP A 177 -0.93 12.62 -16.24
N GLU A 178 -1.09 11.31 -16.17
CA GLU A 178 -1.13 10.56 -14.91
C GLU A 178 0.22 10.64 -14.18
N ALA A 179 1.32 10.42 -14.91
CA ALA A 179 2.66 10.49 -14.34
C ALA A 179 3.02 11.88 -13.79
N GLY A 180 2.45 12.94 -14.35
CA GLY A 180 2.66 14.31 -13.89
C GLY A 180 1.85 14.71 -12.65
N ARG A 181 0.97 13.83 -12.13
CA ARG A 181 0.11 14.13 -10.98
C ARG A 181 0.59 13.38 -9.73
N PRO A 182 0.95 14.08 -8.65
CA PRO A 182 1.28 13.43 -7.40
C PRO A 182 0.05 12.73 -6.79
N ALA A 183 0.22 11.58 -6.17
CA ALA A 183 -0.81 10.97 -5.35
C ALA A 183 -0.99 11.77 -4.06
N LEU A 184 -2.10 12.49 -3.93
CA LEU A 184 -2.42 13.31 -2.76
C LEU A 184 -3.43 12.58 -1.86
N LEU A 185 -2.98 12.21 -0.67
CA LEU A 185 -3.74 11.49 0.35
C LEU A 185 -4.15 12.46 1.47
N ARG A 186 -5.14 12.08 2.29
CA ARG A 186 -5.65 12.91 3.38
C ARG A 186 -5.62 12.17 4.71
N ALA A 187 -4.97 12.75 5.73
CA ALA A 187 -4.98 12.22 7.08
C ALA A 187 -4.80 13.34 8.11
N GLY A 188 -5.55 13.32 9.20
CA GLY A 188 -5.42 14.29 10.29
C GLY A 188 -5.60 15.76 9.90
N GLY A 189 -6.21 16.05 8.76
CA GLY A 189 -6.29 17.40 8.19
C GLY A 189 -5.08 17.80 7.33
N ALA A 190 -4.05 16.94 7.23
CA ALA A 190 -2.92 17.11 6.32
C ALA A 190 -3.23 16.57 4.92
N THR A 191 -2.56 17.16 3.93
CA THR A 191 -2.38 16.61 2.58
C THR A 191 -1.01 15.95 2.53
N VAL A 192 -0.98 14.64 2.28
CA VAL A 192 0.24 13.84 2.17
C VAL A 192 0.45 13.47 0.71
N ALA A 193 1.51 13.93 0.09
CA ALA A 193 1.92 13.47 -1.22
C ALA A 193 2.74 12.19 -1.08
N GLN A 194 2.39 11.18 -1.84
CA GLN A 194 3.21 9.97 -2.02
C GLN A 194 3.85 10.00 -3.40
N LEU A 195 5.17 9.79 -3.44
CA LEU A 195 5.98 9.62 -4.63
C LEU A 195 6.66 8.26 -4.58
N ALA A 196 6.96 7.64 -5.73
CA ALA A 196 7.63 6.34 -5.74
C ALA A 196 8.58 6.18 -6.93
N TYR A 197 9.70 5.50 -6.70
CA TYR A 197 10.77 5.31 -7.68
C TYR A 197 11.44 3.95 -7.51
N THR A 198 11.96 3.38 -8.61
CA THR A 198 12.71 2.12 -8.62
C THR A 198 14.09 2.27 -9.25
N TYR A 199 15.03 1.42 -8.84
CA TYR A 199 16.38 1.39 -9.40
C TYR A 199 16.43 0.89 -10.85
N GLY A 200 15.42 0.16 -11.30
CA GLY A 200 15.40 -0.44 -12.63
C GLY A 200 14.16 -1.30 -12.88
N THR A 201 14.19 -2.02 -13.99
CA THR A 201 13.09 -2.85 -14.50
C THR A 201 13.60 -4.21 -15.00
N ASN A 202 14.52 -4.86 -14.26
CA ASN A 202 15.11 -6.16 -14.58
C ASN A 202 15.67 -6.25 -16.01
N GLY A 203 16.24 -5.13 -16.50
CA GLY A 203 16.79 -5.04 -17.86
C GLY A 203 15.74 -4.92 -18.97
N ILE A 204 14.45 -4.90 -18.64
CA ILE A 204 13.38 -4.62 -19.60
C ILE A 204 13.39 -3.12 -19.90
N PRO A 205 13.60 -2.68 -21.17
CA PRO A 205 13.65 -1.26 -21.48
C PRO A 205 12.29 -0.60 -21.28
N LEU A 206 12.28 0.67 -20.87
CA LEU A 206 11.05 1.45 -20.84
C LEU A 206 10.38 1.44 -22.22
N PRO A 207 9.05 1.39 -22.29
CA PRO A 207 8.34 1.36 -23.57
C PRO A 207 8.68 2.59 -24.42
N ALA A 208 8.93 2.39 -25.71
CA ALA A 208 9.32 3.44 -26.64
C ALA A 208 8.32 4.62 -26.61
N GLY A 209 8.85 5.83 -26.45
CA GLY A 209 8.06 7.06 -26.33
C GLY A 209 7.27 7.22 -25.01
N ARG A 210 7.54 6.37 -23.99
CA ARG A 210 6.85 6.40 -22.70
C ARG A 210 7.84 6.42 -21.52
N PRO A 211 8.74 7.41 -21.41
CA PRO A 211 9.72 7.48 -20.33
C PRO A 211 9.07 7.65 -18.95
N TRP A 212 7.81 8.00 -18.94
CA TRP A 212 6.97 8.21 -17.78
C TRP A 212 6.30 6.91 -17.25
N ALA A 213 6.39 5.78 -18.01
CA ALA A 213 5.66 4.56 -17.66
C ALA A 213 6.07 3.99 -16.28
N VAL A 214 7.34 4.15 -15.90
CA VAL A 214 7.89 3.78 -14.58
C VAL A 214 8.82 4.87 -14.12
N ASN A 215 8.68 5.31 -12.88
CA ASN A 215 9.57 6.29 -12.28
C ASN A 215 10.88 5.61 -11.86
N LEU A 216 11.95 5.88 -12.61
CA LEU A 216 13.30 5.45 -12.24
C LEU A 216 13.93 6.43 -11.25
N ILE A 217 14.82 5.92 -10.38
CA ILE A 217 15.58 6.73 -9.45
C ILE A 217 16.44 7.73 -10.21
N ASP A 218 16.16 9.00 -10.01
CA ASP A 218 16.97 10.15 -10.37
C ASP A 218 16.84 11.17 -9.24
N ARG A 219 17.94 11.48 -8.56
CA ARG A 219 17.94 12.34 -7.36
C ARG A 219 17.34 13.72 -7.63
N ASP A 220 17.70 14.34 -8.75
CA ASP A 220 17.26 15.70 -9.06
C ASP A 220 15.77 15.71 -9.43
N ARG A 221 15.31 14.69 -10.13
CA ARG A 221 13.89 14.48 -10.41
C ARG A 221 13.09 14.26 -9.12
N ILE A 222 13.55 13.39 -8.22
CA ILE A 222 12.87 13.15 -6.93
C ILE A 222 12.68 14.45 -6.16
N LEU A 223 13.72 15.28 -6.05
CA LEU A 223 13.64 16.56 -5.36
C LEU A 223 12.73 17.56 -6.09
N ALA A 224 12.75 17.58 -7.43
CA ALA A 224 11.86 18.42 -8.22
C ALA A 224 10.38 18.01 -8.05
N ASP A 225 10.09 16.71 -8.11
CA ASP A 225 8.74 16.16 -7.91
C ASP A 225 8.24 16.42 -6.48
N ALA A 226 9.12 16.32 -5.46
CA ALA A 226 8.78 16.67 -4.08
C ALA A 226 8.40 18.16 -3.94
N ARG A 227 9.15 19.07 -4.56
CA ARG A 227 8.83 20.50 -4.59
C ARG A 227 7.53 20.77 -5.34
N ALA A 228 7.31 20.11 -6.47
CA ALA A 228 6.06 20.23 -7.23
C ALA A 228 4.85 19.75 -6.39
N ALA A 229 5.01 18.66 -5.64
CA ALA A 229 3.98 18.20 -4.71
C ALA A 229 3.67 19.22 -3.60
N ARG A 230 4.71 19.89 -3.06
CA ARG A 230 4.54 21.01 -2.12
C ARG A 230 3.76 22.18 -2.75
N GLN A 231 4.10 22.54 -3.98
CA GLN A 231 3.40 23.60 -4.72
C GLN A 231 1.95 23.23 -5.01
N ALA A 232 1.66 21.95 -5.21
CA ALA A 232 0.30 21.40 -5.32
C ALA A 232 -0.47 21.32 -3.98
N GLY A 233 0.12 21.79 -2.87
CA GLY A 233 -0.52 21.91 -1.57
C GLY A 233 -0.26 20.73 -0.61
N ALA A 234 0.78 19.94 -0.83
CA ALA A 234 1.17 18.90 0.11
C ALA A 234 1.76 19.50 1.40
N ASP A 235 1.22 19.08 2.53
CA ASP A 235 1.75 19.36 3.86
C ASP A 235 2.91 18.43 4.20
N LEU A 236 2.91 17.22 3.66
CA LEU A 236 3.92 16.18 3.87
C LEU A 236 4.24 15.51 2.54
N VAL A 237 5.50 15.14 2.34
CA VAL A 237 5.97 14.35 1.18
C VAL A 237 6.60 13.06 1.69
N VAL A 238 6.04 11.93 1.30
CA VAL A 238 6.54 10.58 1.54
C VAL A 238 7.09 10.04 0.23
N VAL A 239 8.32 9.54 0.25
CA VAL A 239 8.98 8.96 -0.93
C VAL A 239 9.23 7.48 -0.68
N SER A 240 8.58 6.62 -1.47
CA SER A 240 8.87 5.19 -1.52
C SER A 240 9.98 4.93 -2.54
N ILE A 241 10.98 4.15 -2.16
CA ILE A 241 12.12 3.84 -3.05
C ILE A 241 12.40 2.35 -3.04
N HIS A 242 12.28 1.74 -4.22
CA HIS A 242 12.63 0.36 -4.47
C HIS A 242 14.10 0.28 -4.88
N TRP A 243 14.98 -0.08 -3.94
CA TRP A 243 16.42 0.07 -4.04
C TRP A 243 17.22 -0.93 -3.19
N GLY A 244 18.53 -0.89 -3.32
CA GLY A 244 19.43 -1.66 -2.47
C GLY A 244 19.96 -2.92 -3.17
N THR A 245 20.30 -3.89 -2.38
CA THR A 245 20.79 -5.20 -2.82
C THR A 245 20.00 -6.27 -2.09
N GLU A 246 19.38 -7.18 -2.84
CA GLU A 246 18.64 -8.31 -2.27
C GLU A 246 19.51 -9.10 -1.28
N TRP A 247 18.89 -9.60 -0.22
CA TRP A 247 19.49 -10.42 0.83
C TRP A 247 20.53 -9.74 1.73
N GLN A 248 20.73 -8.42 1.58
CA GLN A 248 21.63 -7.66 2.44
C GLN A 248 20.88 -6.94 3.55
N ASP A 249 21.09 -7.33 4.81
CA ASP A 249 20.52 -6.66 6.00
C ASP A 249 21.06 -5.23 6.18
N THR A 250 22.28 -4.97 5.66
CA THR A 250 22.93 -3.65 5.75
C THR A 250 22.65 -2.85 4.48
N PRO A 251 22.16 -1.61 4.60
CA PRO A 251 22.01 -0.74 3.44
C PRO A 251 23.32 -0.57 2.68
N ASN A 252 23.26 -0.66 1.35
CA ASN A 252 24.44 -0.46 0.50
C ASN A 252 24.77 1.03 0.35
N GLU A 253 25.95 1.34 -0.25
CA GLU A 253 26.43 2.71 -0.38
C GLU A 253 25.51 3.60 -1.22
N GLN A 254 24.83 3.04 -2.23
CA GLN A 254 23.83 3.78 -3.03
C GLN A 254 22.66 4.22 -2.15
N GLN A 255 22.10 3.34 -1.34
CA GLN A 255 21.02 3.66 -0.41
C GLN A 255 21.45 4.76 0.58
N LEU A 256 22.64 4.59 1.19
CA LEU A 256 23.15 5.54 2.18
C LEU A 256 23.42 6.93 1.57
N THR A 257 23.95 6.98 0.37
CA THR A 257 24.26 8.25 -0.32
C THR A 257 22.99 8.95 -0.74
N LEU A 258 22.08 8.24 -1.42
CA LEU A 258 20.83 8.83 -1.88
C LEU A 258 19.96 9.28 -0.69
N ALA A 259 19.90 8.51 0.39
CA ALA A 259 19.18 8.93 1.61
C ALA A 259 19.69 10.26 2.17
N ARG A 260 21.03 10.42 2.26
CA ARG A 260 21.64 11.67 2.73
C ARG A 260 21.32 12.85 1.80
N GLU A 261 21.41 12.64 0.49
CA GLU A 261 21.14 13.67 -0.51
C GLU A 261 19.67 14.10 -0.51
N LEU A 262 18.74 13.14 -0.44
CA LEU A 262 17.30 13.42 -0.39
C LEU A 262 16.90 14.10 0.91
N ALA A 263 17.42 13.66 2.04
CA ALA A 263 17.16 14.25 3.35
C ALA A 263 17.82 15.64 3.53
N ALA A 264 18.81 15.96 2.71
CA ALA A 264 19.42 17.30 2.67
C ALA A 264 18.66 18.28 1.75
N GLY A 265 17.74 17.77 0.91
CA GLY A 265 16.93 18.60 0.02
C GLY A 265 15.99 19.51 0.81
N GLN A 266 16.04 20.81 0.51
CA GLN A 266 15.19 21.82 1.16
C GLN A 266 14.89 22.98 0.23
N ASP A 267 13.71 23.57 0.42
CA ASP A 267 13.31 24.84 -0.18
C ASP A 267 13.12 25.86 0.96
N GLY A 268 14.05 26.80 1.05
CA GLY A 268 14.16 27.70 2.20
C GLY A 268 14.44 26.91 3.51
N ALA A 269 13.58 27.10 4.50
CA ALA A 269 13.69 26.41 5.80
C ALA A 269 12.94 25.07 5.85
N ARG A 270 12.25 24.67 4.77
CA ARG A 270 11.40 23.47 4.72
C ARG A 270 12.11 22.35 3.97
N ALA A 271 12.19 21.16 4.60
CA ALA A 271 12.66 19.97 3.91
C ALA A 271 11.71 19.60 2.75
N ASP A 272 12.28 19.15 1.64
CA ASP A 272 11.51 18.70 0.48
C ASP A 272 10.76 17.39 0.80
N ILE A 273 11.39 16.50 1.58
CA ILE A 273 10.89 15.16 1.90
C ILE A 273 10.79 14.99 3.43
N ASP A 274 9.70 14.39 3.91
CA ASP A 274 9.44 14.17 5.34
C ASP A 274 9.66 12.73 5.79
N LEU A 275 9.56 11.75 4.88
CA LEU A 275 9.71 10.34 5.17
C LEU A 275 10.19 9.60 3.91
N ILE A 276 11.15 8.70 4.07
CA ILE A 276 11.65 7.80 3.01
C ILE A 276 11.34 6.34 3.43
N LEU A 277 10.72 5.58 2.53
CA LEU A 277 10.32 4.19 2.71
C LEU A 277 11.02 3.33 1.67
N GLY A 278 11.86 2.38 2.10
CA GLY A 278 12.64 1.50 1.24
C GLY A 278 12.08 0.10 1.15
N THR A 279 12.20 -0.50 -0.04
CA THR A 279 11.77 -1.84 -0.42
C THR A 279 12.83 -2.51 -1.31
N HIS A 280 12.62 -3.69 -1.87
CA HIS A 280 13.49 -4.46 -2.77
C HIS A 280 14.46 -5.43 -2.11
N ALA A 281 15.04 -5.10 -0.96
CA ALA A 281 16.07 -5.97 -0.37
C ALA A 281 15.56 -7.38 0.02
N HIS A 282 14.24 -7.59 0.02
CA HIS A 282 13.52 -8.79 0.47
C HIS A 282 13.79 -9.19 1.92
N VAL A 283 14.60 -8.42 2.61
CA VAL A 283 14.90 -8.58 4.04
C VAL A 283 14.71 -7.24 4.75
N PRO A 284 14.38 -7.23 6.04
CA PRO A 284 14.34 -5.99 6.81
C PRO A 284 15.74 -5.36 6.85
N GLN A 285 15.81 -4.05 6.69
CA GLN A 285 17.02 -3.24 6.86
C GLN A 285 16.82 -2.20 7.96
N ALA A 286 17.89 -1.48 8.27
CA ALA A 286 17.89 -0.48 9.31
C ALA A 286 16.89 0.66 9.06
N TYR A 287 16.39 1.25 10.15
CA TYR A 287 15.79 2.57 10.15
C TYR A 287 16.84 3.56 10.66
N GLU A 288 16.80 4.77 10.13
CA GLU A 288 17.72 5.84 10.53
C GLU A 288 17.03 7.19 10.43
N LYS A 289 17.38 8.11 11.32
CA LYS A 289 16.95 9.51 11.21
C LYS A 289 18.08 10.33 10.59
N VAL A 290 17.97 10.59 9.30
CA VAL A 290 18.96 11.30 8.48
C VAL A 290 18.50 12.76 8.32
N ASN A 291 19.29 13.74 8.79
CA ASN A 291 18.94 15.15 8.73
C ASN A 291 17.47 15.46 9.12
N GLU A 292 17.04 14.92 10.27
CA GLU A 292 15.67 14.99 10.80
C GLU A 292 14.59 14.29 9.96
N THR A 293 14.92 13.62 8.85
CA THR A 293 14.03 12.80 8.04
C THR A 293 14.18 11.33 8.40
N TRP A 294 13.10 10.66 8.79
CA TRP A 294 13.12 9.22 8.97
C TRP A 294 13.28 8.52 7.64
N THR A 295 14.22 7.62 7.58
CA THR A 295 14.52 6.77 6.45
C THR A 295 14.44 5.31 6.89
N VAL A 296 13.57 4.55 6.25
CA VAL A 296 13.52 3.09 6.31
C VAL A 296 14.27 2.59 5.10
N TYR A 297 15.36 1.86 5.28
CA TYR A 297 16.16 1.38 4.15
C TYR A 297 15.54 0.17 3.45
N GLY A 298 14.92 -0.74 4.20
CA GLY A 298 14.20 -1.90 3.68
C GLY A 298 13.16 -2.39 4.68
N LEU A 299 11.93 -2.57 4.20
CA LEU A 299 10.83 -3.10 5.00
C LEU A 299 10.81 -4.63 5.03
N GLY A 300 11.41 -5.31 4.03
CA GLY A 300 11.26 -6.74 3.77
C GLY A 300 9.93 -7.06 3.09
N ASP A 301 9.58 -8.33 2.97
CA ASP A 301 8.39 -8.75 2.23
C ASP A 301 7.14 -8.75 3.11
N GLN A 302 6.10 -8.03 2.67
CA GLN A 302 4.78 -8.07 3.30
C GLN A 302 4.08 -9.40 3.06
N LEU A 303 4.20 -9.94 1.86
CA LEU A 303 3.59 -11.20 1.45
C LEU A 303 4.44 -11.84 0.36
N ALA A 304 5.17 -12.88 0.69
CA ALA A 304 5.97 -13.66 -0.24
C ALA A 304 5.82 -15.16 0.05
N GLY A 305 6.16 -16.00 -0.93
CA GLY A 305 6.24 -17.45 -0.78
C GLY A 305 7.59 -17.91 -0.23
N HIS A 306 8.00 -19.12 -0.61
CA HIS A 306 9.36 -19.59 -0.36
C HIS A 306 10.37 -18.71 -1.11
N MET A 307 11.34 -18.15 -0.39
CA MET A 307 12.30 -17.22 -0.93
C MET A 307 13.69 -17.87 -1.02
N PHE A 308 14.33 -17.68 -2.18
CA PHE A 308 15.62 -18.29 -2.48
C PHE A 308 16.65 -17.24 -2.88
N THR A 309 17.84 -17.34 -2.32
CA THR A 309 18.98 -16.52 -2.72
C THR A 309 19.48 -16.89 -4.12
N TYR A 310 20.35 -16.08 -4.70
CA TYR A 310 20.86 -16.28 -6.06
C TYR A 310 21.59 -17.61 -6.30
N ASP A 311 22.10 -18.25 -5.24
CA ASP A 311 22.72 -19.58 -5.29
C ASP A 311 21.71 -20.72 -5.10
N GLY A 312 20.43 -20.40 -4.99
CA GLY A 312 19.32 -21.34 -4.87
C GLY A 312 19.11 -21.90 -3.46
N ALA A 313 19.74 -21.32 -2.44
CA ALA A 313 19.47 -21.67 -1.05
C ALA A 313 18.20 -20.95 -0.57
N GLU A 314 17.32 -21.68 0.12
CA GLU A 314 16.17 -21.05 0.78
C GLU A 314 16.64 -20.19 1.96
N ASP A 315 16.22 -18.92 1.99
CA ASP A 315 16.56 -18.00 3.06
C ASP A 315 15.29 -17.53 3.79
N PRO A 316 15.07 -17.97 5.04
CA PRO A 316 13.87 -17.61 5.78
C PRO A 316 13.73 -16.11 6.05
N ARG A 317 14.81 -15.32 5.90
CA ARG A 317 14.77 -13.86 6.07
C ARG A 317 13.87 -13.18 5.02
N GLY A 318 13.68 -13.80 3.83
CA GLY A 318 12.72 -13.32 2.83
C GLY A 318 11.25 -13.41 3.26
N ASN A 319 10.97 -14.05 4.39
CA ASN A 319 9.64 -14.08 4.99
C ASN A 319 9.57 -13.26 6.29
N TRP A 320 10.63 -12.51 6.60
CA TRP A 320 10.70 -11.61 7.75
C TRP A 320 10.65 -10.16 7.29
N SER A 321 9.86 -9.36 7.96
CA SER A 321 9.70 -7.96 7.59
C SER A 321 9.37 -7.08 8.79
N SER A 322 9.26 -5.79 8.54
CA SER A 322 8.83 -4.84 9.55
C SER A 322 7.75 -3.92 8.99
N ILE A 323 6.69 -3.70 9.76
CA ILE A 323 5.72 -2.66 9.48
C ILE A 323 6.23 -1.37 10.13
N ALA A 324 6.49 -0.34 9.34
CA ALA A 324 6.84 0.98 9.85
C ALA A 324 5.58 1.71 10.32
N ARG A 325 5.66 2.40 11.47
CA ARG A 325 4.56 3.16 12.04
C ARG A 325 5.05 4.51 12.55
N PHE A 326 4.55 5.58 11.95
CA PHE A 326 4.91 6.94 12.30
C PHE A 326 3.67 7.74 12.70
N THR A 327 3.72 8.41 13.87
CA THR A 327 2.69 9.37 14.25
C THR A 327 3.20 10.77 13.93
N PHE A 328 2.47 11.47 13.07
CA PHE A 328 2.75 12.85 12.73
C PHE A 328 1.92 13.79 13.62
N ALA A 329 2.59 14.73 14.26
CA ALA A 329 1.96 15.81 15.01
C ALA A 329 1.77 17.04 14.12
N PRO A 330 0.63 17.74 14.22
CA PRO A 330 0.38 18.95 13.45
C PRO A 330 1.37 20.05 13.85
N PRO A 331 1.68 21.00 12.95
CA PRO A 331 2.51 22.13 13.26
C PRO A 331 1.87 22.99 14.34
N PRO A 332 2.66 23.56 15.28
CA PRO A 332 2.15 24.41 16.36
C PRO A 332 1.58 25.75 15.85
N ALA A 333 1.93 26.15 14.62
CA ALA A 333 1.40 27.34 13.96
C ALA A 333 1.32 27.14 12.43
N PRO A 334 0.42 27.86 11.72
CA PRO A 334 0.32 27.82 10.28
C PRO A 334 1.68 28.08 9.59
N GLY A 335 1.99 27.30 8.56
CA GLY A 335 3.24 27.42 7.79
C GLY A 335 4.46 26.73 8.41
N GLN A 336 4.34 26.18 9.62
CA GLN A 336 5.38 25.35 10.20
C GLN A 336 5.25 23.89 9.72
N ARG A 337 6.29 23.07 10.03
CA ARG A 337 6.39 21.68 9.58
C ARG A 337 5.60 20.73 10.48
N TRP A 338 4.95 19.72 9.90
CA TRP A 338 4.56 18.51 10.61
C TRP A 338 5.80 17.77 11.07
N THR A 339 5.72 17.13 12.22
CA THR A 339 6.87 16.42 12.82
C THR A 339 6.45 15.01 13.21
N VAL A 340 7.39 14.06 13.12
CA VAL A 340 7.19 12.73 13.69
C VAL A 340 7.31 12.83 15.20
N SER A 341 6.18 12.66 15.90
CA SER A 341 6.12 12.66 17.36
C SER A 341 6.35 11.27 17.97
N ARG A 342 6.14 10.20 17.17
CA ARG A 342 6.38 8.82 17.56
C ARG A 342 6.79 8.00 16.34
N ALA A 343 7.88 7.27 16.47
CA ALA A 343 8.39 6.33 15.48
C ALA A 343 8.41 4.93 16.08
N GLU A 344 7.78 3.98 15.39
CA GLU A 344 7.66 2.61 15.84
C GLU A 344 7.86 1.64 14.67
N PHE A 345 8.26 0.41 14.99
CA PHE A 345 8.20 -0.70 14.05
C PHE A 345 7.47 -1.90 14.67
N VAL A 346 6.84 -2.71 13.84
CA VAL A 346 6.21 -3.97 14.23
C VAL A 346 6.88 -5.09 13.43
N PRO A 347 7.62 -6.00 14.08
CA PRO A 347 8.13 -7.19 13.41
C PRO A 347 6.99 -8.06 12.87
N GLN A 348 7.15 -8.53 11.65
CA GLN A 348 6.19 -9.34 10.92
C GLN A 348 6.86 -10.59 10.35
N VAL A 349 6.09 -11.64 10.17
CA VAL A 349 6.49 -12.87 9.49
C VAL A 349 5.39 -13.35 8.56
N THR A 350 5.77 -13.84 7.37
CA THR A 350 4.91 -14.73 6.58
C THR A 350 5.18 -16.16 7.02
N ASP A 351 4.26 -16.75 7.78
CA ASP A 351 4.32 -18.15 8.17
C ASP A 351 3.93 -19.03 6.96
N LEU A 352 4.88 -19.85 6.51
CA LEU A 352 4.77 -20.68 5.31
C LEU A 352 4.16 -22.06 5.59
N GLY A 353 3.84 -22.39 6.83
CA GLY A 353 3.12 -23.62 7.13
C GLY A 353 1.70 -23.54 6.57
N PRO A 354 1.23 -24.54 5.74
CA PRO A 354 -0.13 -24.43 5.24
C PRO A 354 -1.14 -24.38 6.38
N PRO A 355 -2.06 -23.37 6.38
CA PRO A 355 -2.21 -22.30 5.38
C PRO A 355 -1.19 -21.17 5.60
N TYR A 356 -0.71 -20.57 4.51
CA TYR A 356 0.16 -19.38 4.56
C TYR A 356 -0.53 -18.19 5.25
N ARG A 357 0.15 -17.54 6.20
CA ARG A 357 -0.43 -16.42 6.96
C ARG A 357 0.62 -15.37 7.30
N VAL A 358 0.26 -14.12 7.12
CA VAL A 358 1.04 -12.95 7.54
C VAL A 358 0.66 -12.59 8.96
N LEU A 359 1.64 -12.57 9.86
CA LEU A 359 1.41 -12.46 11.30
C LEU A 359 2.18 -11.28 11.90
N ASP A 360 1.56 -10.60 12.86
CA ASP A 360 2.28 -9.80 13.85
C ASP A 360 3.15 -10.75 14.68
N LEU A 361 4.46 -10.70 14.45
CA LEU A 361 5.39 -11.65 15.04
C LEU A 361 5.46 -11.56 16.57
N ARG A 362 5.21 -10.38 17.14
CA ARG A 362 5.16 -10.20 18.61
C ARG A 362 4.02 -10.99 19.21
N GLU A 363 2.85 -10.92 18.59
CA GLU A 363 1.68 -11.69 19.01
C GLU A 363 1.85 -13.19 18.74
N ALA A 364 2.39 -13.56 17.59
CA ALA A 364 2.63 -14.95 17.24
C ALA A 364 3.62 -15.59 18.21
N ALA A 365 4.74 -14.93 18.53
CA ALA A 365 5.72 -15.43 19.49
C ALA A 365 5.16 -15.53 20.93
N ARG A 366 4.25 -14.63 21.32
CA ARG A 366 3.58 -14.75 22.64
C ARG A 366 2.61 -15.92 22.71
N ARG A 367 1.88 -16.20 21.61
CA ARG A 367 0.90 -17.30 21.54
C ARG A 367 1.58 -18.66 21.45
N GLU A 368 2.73 -18.71 20.75
CA GLU A 368 3.48 -19.94 20.49
C GLU A 368 4.94 -19.81 20.95
N PRO A 369 5.19 -19.72 22.27
CA PRO A 369 6.54 -19.47 22.80
C PRO A 369 7.53 -20.62 22.55
N ALA A 370 7.04 -21.79 22.15
CA ALA A 370 7.88 -22.91 21.75
C ALA A 370 8.43 -22.81 20.31
N ARG A 371 7.93 -21.89 19.49
CA ARG A 371 8.40 -21.63 18.12
C ARG A 371 9.73 -20.88 18.15
N ALA A 372 10.83 -21.62 18.15
CA ALA A 372 12.17 -21.06 18.18
C ALA A 372 12.52 -20.22 16.92
N ASP A 373 11.87 -20.50 15.79
CA ASP A 373 11.96 -19.71 14.56
C ASP A 373 11.36 -18.32 14.74
N TYR A 374 10.23 -18.16 15.40
CA TYR A 374 9.65 -16.85 15.73
C TYR A 374 10.56 -16.03 16.65
N ALA A 375 11.16 -16.67 17.66
CA ALA A 375 12.10 -15.99 18.55
C ALA A 375 13.34 -15.49 17.79
N ARG A 376 13.92 -16.31 16.90
CA ARG A 376 15.05 -15.91 16.06
C ARG A 376 14.69 -14.77 15.10
N ALA A 377 13.52 -14.84 14.45
CA ALA A 377 13.05 -13.79 13.55
C ALA A 377 12.87 -12.47 14.31
N LEU A 378 12.23 -12.51 15.49
CA LEU A 378 12.02 -11.33 16.32
C LEU A 378 13.33 -10.66 16.74
N GLU A 379 14.32 -11.45 17.19
CA GLU A 379 15.65 -10.98 17.55
C GLU A 379 16.38 -10.37 16.34
N HIS A 380 16.39 -11.08 15.23
CA HIS A 380 17.04 -10.63 14.01
C HIS A 380 16.44 -9.33 13.48
N ILE A 381 15.12 -9.26 13.26
CA ILE A 381 14.44 -8.04 12.79
C ILE A 381 14.74 -6.87 13.71
N SER A 382 14.65 -7.08 15.03
CA SER A 382 14.91 -6.02 16.00
C SER A 382 16.36 -5.52 15.94
N SER A 383 17.32 -6.44 15.84
CA SER A 383 18.74 -6.08 15.77
C SER A 383 19.07 -5.30 14.51
N VAL A 384 18.51 -5.71 13.37
CA VAL A 384 18.75 -5.06 12.07
C VAL A 384 18.08 -3.68 12.01
N VAL A 385 16.80 -3.60 12.36
CA VAL A 385 16.03 -2.34 12.34
C VAL A 385 16.68 -1.26 13.22
N LEU A 386 17.25 -1.65 14.35
CA LEU A 386 17.88 -0.73 15.32
C LEU A 386 19.37 -0.49 15.08
N SER A 387 19.99 -1.13 14.09
CA SER A 387 21.46 -1.18 13.92
C SER A 387 22.13 0.18 13.64
N ARG A 388 21.40 1.19 13.15
CA ARG A 388 21.94 2.52 12.78
C ARG A 388 21.52 3.62 13.75
N GLY A 389 21.45 3.31 15.03
CA GLY A 389 21.18 4.31 16.06
C GLY A 389 19.72 4.78 16.14
N ALA A 390 18.80 4.10 15.47
CA ALA A 390 17.39 4.46 15.44
C ALA A 390 16.75 4.52 16.85
N ALA A 391 17.16 3.62 17.76
CA ALA A 391 16.69 3.65 19.15
C ALA A 391 17.07 4.95 19.87
N ALA A 392 18.30 5.46 19.67
CA ALA A 392 18.73 6.74 20.23
C ALA A 392 17.97 7.93 19.62
N ALA A 393 17.48 7.79 18.38
CA ALA A 393 16.62 8.76 17.70
C ALA A 393 15.13 8.64 18.09
N GLY A 394 14.78 7.68 18.96
CA GLY A 394 13.42 7.50 19.48
C GLY A 394 12.58 6.44 18.77
N LEU A 395 13.16 5.59 17.91
CA LEU A 395 12.46 4.43 17.36
C LEU A 395 12.27 3.35 18.42
N THR A 396 11.06 2.84 18.55
CA THR A 396 10.75 1.74 19.47
C THR A 396 9.99 0.62 18.74
N MET A 397 10.13 -0.61 19.24
CA MET A 397 9.17 -1.66 18.87
C MET A 397 7.81 -1.27 19.44
N ALA A 398 6.77 -1.33 18.65
CA ALA A 398 5.42 -1.06 19.12
C ALA A 398 5.02 -2.06 20.24
N PRO A 399 4.20 -1.65 21.23
CA PRO A 399 3.82 -2.49 22.37
C PRO A 399 2.98 -3.71 22.00
#